data_057edc1e967bc6598f63f8f2e8aec333
#
_entry.id   057edc1e967bc6598f63f8f2e8aec333
#
_cell.length_a   1.000
_cell.length_b   1.000
_cell.length_c   1.000
_cell.angle_alpha   90.00
_cell.angle_beta   90.00
_cell.angle_gamma   90.00
#
_symmetry.space_group_name_H-M   'P 1'
#
loop_
_entity.id
_entity.type
_entity.pdbx_description
1 polymer ?
#
loop_
_entity_poly.entity_id
_entity_poly.type
_entity_poly.pdbx_seq_one_letter_code
_entity_poly.pdbx_strand_id
1 'polypeptide(L)'
;LNKKWNKKEASVDLVSVSDVPDVTREQLETIQDTLGTFTTYCGSGGGRVQNIESGTAHINGAVVMPGEEYSANAAMEPYTTENGFTEAGSYENGKVVQSMGGGICQVSTTLYNAVILAELEVTQRQPHSMLVDYVKPSMDAAIAGDYKDLKFKNNTETPIYIEGYISGGNLTFTIYGKE
;
A
#
# COMPACT_ATOMS: atom_id res chain seq x y z
N LEU A 1 9.68 33.21 -24.83
CA LEU A 1 8.94 34.46 -24.67
C LEU A 1 9.90 35.67 -24.80
N ASN A 2 10.94 35.76 -23.99
CA ASN A 2 11.85 36.93 -23.99
C ASN A 2 12.60 37.15 -25.32
N LYS A 3 12.94 36.10 -26.07
CA LYS A 3 13.66 36.21 -27.36
C LYS A 3 12.79 36.82 -28.49
N LYS A 4 11.49 36.53 -28.52
CA LYS A 4 10.55 37.10 -29.50
C LYS A 4 10.11 38.52 -29.11
N TRP A 5 9.89 38.76 -27.83
CA TRP A 5 9.53 40.07 -27.32
C TRP A 5 10.55 41.16 -27.63
N ASN A 6 11.84 40.82 -27.56
CA ASN A 6 12.92 41.75 -27.90
C ASN A 6 12.99 42.10 -29.41
N LYS A 7 12.25 41.41 -30.29
CA LYS A 7 12.20 41.69 -31.72
C LYS A 7 11.01 42.59 -32.16
N LYS A 8 10.29 43.18 -31.18
CA LYS A 8 9.10 44.02 -31.46
C LYS A 8 7.99 43.34 -32.26
N GLU A 9 7.83 42.02 -32.13
CA GLU A 9 6.71 41.31 -32.72
C GLU A 9 5.41 41.64 -31.97
N ALA A 10 4.32 41.91 -32.71
CA ALA A 10 3.04 42.29 -32.10
C ALA A 10 2.24 41.10 -31.55
N SER A 11 2.64 39.89 -31.87
CA SER A 11 2.00 38.64 -31.38
C SER A 11 3.03 37.57 -31.08
N VAL A 12 2.72 36.75 -30.08
CA VAL A 12 3.50 35.57 -29.68
C VAL A 12 2.56 34.40 -29.57
N ASP A 13 2.82 33.35 -30.34
CA ASP A 13 2.11 32.07 -30.18
C ASP A 13 2.41 31.43 -28.84
N LEU A 14 1.41 31.23 -28.01
CA LEU A 14 1.52 30.48 -26.78
C LEU A 14 1.47 28.99 -27.11
N VAL A 15 2.57 28.30 -26.86
CA VAL A 15 2.58 26.84 -26.86
C VAL A 15 2.07 26.41 -25.48
N SER A 16 0.83 25.95 -25.43
CA SER A 16 0.28 25.27 -24.26
C SER A 16 0.53 23.77 -24.36
N VAL A 17 1.09 23.20 -23.33
CA VAL A 17 1.16 21.75 -23.14
C VAL A 17 0.05 21.41 -22.16
N SER A 18 -0.87 20.54 -22.57
CA SER A 18 -1.89 20.00 -21.67
C SER A 18 -1.23 18.88 -20.87
N ASP A 19 -1.12 19.08 -19.57
CA ASP A 19 -0.72 18.04 -18.63
C ASP A 19 -2.02 17.37 -18.15
N VAL A 20 -2.22 16.12 -18.57
CA VAL A 20 -3.39 15.32 -18.18
C VAL A 20 -2.95 14.41 -17.05
N PRO A 21 -3.60 14.41 -15.88
CA PRO A 21 -3.30 13.48 -14.79
C PRO A 21 -3.42 12.02 -15.25
N ASP A 22 -2.56 11.15 -14.77
CA ASP A 22 -2.63 9.71 -15.03
C ASP A 22 -3.95 9.10 -14.52
N VAL A 23 -4.52 9.68 -13.47
CA VAL A 23 -5.82 9.31 -12.89
C VAL A 23 -6.77 10.49 -12.99
N THR A 24 -7.88 10.32 -13.73
CA THR A 24 -8.87 11.38 -13.92
C THR A 24 -9.96 11.35 -12.85
N ARG A 25 -10.69 12.46 -12.70
CA ARG A 25 -11.83 12.55 -11.80
C ARG A 25 -12.91 11.51 -12.12
N GLU A 26 -13.21 11.33 -13.41
CA GLU A 26 -14.21 10.38 -13.87
C GLU A 26 -13.86 8.95 -13.49
N GLN A 27 -12.58 8.60 -13.50
CA GLN A 27 -12.09 7.30 -13.05
C GLN A 27 -12.26 7.14 -11.53
N LEU A 28 -11.90 8.15 -10.74
CA LEU A 28 -12.08 8.11 -9.28
C LEU A 28 -13.55 8.07 -8.86
N GLU A 29 -14.44 8.71 -9.60
CA GLU A 29 -15.88 8.70 -9.33
C GLU A 29 -16.53 7.32 -9.53
N THR A 30 -15.83 6.35 -10.14
CA THR A 30 -16.29 4.95 -10.23
C THR A 30 -16.07 4.15 -8.94
N ILE A 31 -15.22 4.65 -8.01
CA ILE A 31 -14.91 4.00 -6.74
C ILE A 31 -16.02 4.33 -5.74
N GLN A 32 -17.03 3.44 -5.63
CA GLN A 32 -18.22 3.69 -4.83
C GLN A 32 -18.55 2.58 -3.83
N ASP A 33 -18.08 1.36 -4.11
CA ASP A 33 -18.45 0.16 -3.35
C ASP A 33 -17.29 -0.33 -2.51
N THR A 34 -17.61 -0.96 -1.37
CA THR A 34 -16.62 -1.69 -0.56
C THR A 34 -16.50 -3.10 -1.10
N LEU A 35 -15.36 -3.45 -1.71
CA LEU A 35 -15.09 -4.75 -2.26
C LEU A 35 -14.60 -5.75 -1.20
N GLY A 36 -13.78 -5.29 -0.26
CA GLY A 36 -13.25 -6.14 0.79
C GLY A 36 -12.70 -5.35 1.96
N THR A 37 -12.94 -5.84 3.18
CA THR A 37 -12.43 -5.23 4.43
C THR A 37 -11.90 -6.30 5.35
N PHE A 38 -10.74 -6.07 5.97
CA PHE A 38 -10.19 -6.97 6.97
C PHE A 38 -9.49 -6.19 8.09
N THR A 39 -9.57 -6.75 9.30
CA THR A 39 -9.01 -6.12 10.51
C THR A 39 -8.20 -7.12 11.32
N THR A 40 -7.05 -6.68 11.83
CA THR A 40 -6.25 -7.43 12.81
C THR A 40 -5.92 -6.57 14.02
N TYR A 41 -5.83 -7.19 15.20
CA TYR A 41 -5.42 -6.47 16.40
C TYR A 41 -3.90 -6.36 16.46
N CYS A 42 -3.36 -5.15 16.56
CA CYS A 42 -1.92 -4.88 16.61
C CYS A 42 -1.46 -4.34 17.98
N GLY A 43 -2.39 -4.10 18.90
CA GLY A 43 -2.08 -3.50 20.21
C GLY A 43 -1.91 -1.98 20.15
N SER A 44 -1.25 -1.43 21.17
CA SER A 44 -1.02 0.01 21.30
C SER A 44 0.38 0.30 21.82
N GLY A 45 1.06 1.29 21.21
CA GLY A 45 2.37 1.79 21.63
C GLY A 45 3.56 0.86 21.32
N GLY A 46 4.75 1.41 21.48
CA GLY A 46 6.02 0.74 21.20
C GLY A 46 6.42 0.73 19.73
N GLY A 47 7.69 0.39 19.47
CA GLY A 47 8.29 0.44 18.14
C GLY A 47 7.57 -0.41 17.09
N ARG A 48 7.02 -1.58 17.50
CA ARG A 48 6.26 -2.44 16.60
C ARG A 48 4.98 -1.78 16.08
N VAL A 49 4.22 -1.12 16.95
CA VAL A 49 2.99 -0.42 16.55
C VAL A 49 3.34 0.79 15.69
N GLN A 50 4.40 1.54 16.03
CA GLN A 50 4.91 2.63 15.20
C GLN A 50 5.24 2.16 13.77
N ASN A 51 5.89 1.00 13.61
CA ASN A 51 6.19 0.44 12.29
C ASN A 51 4.92 0.06 11.52
N ILE A 52 3.92 -0.49 12.21
CA ILE A 52 2.63 -0.83 11.61
C ILE A 52 1.89 0.45 11.16
N GLU A 53 1.91 1.51 11.99
CA GLU A 53 1.35 2.82 11.64
C GLU A 53 2.04 3.42 10.41
N SER A 54 3.39 3.41 10.39
CA SER A 54 4.17 3.90 9.25
C SER A 54 3.88 3.11 7.98
N GLY A 55 3.93 1.77 8.03
CA GLY A 55 3.63 0.93 6.88
C GLY A 55 2.20 1.11 6.37
N THR A 56 1.23 1.26 7.28
CA THR A 56 -0.17 1.54 6.94
C THR A 56 -0.31 2.89 6.23
N ALA A 57 0.35 3.94 6.74
CA ALA A 57 0.32 5.27 6.16
C ALA A 57 0.91 5.32 4.74
N HIS A 58 1.95 4.51 4.45
CA HIS A 58 2.55 4.42 3.12
C HIS A 58 1.62 3.74 2.09
N ILE A 59 0.78 2.81 2.52
CA ILE A 59 -0.18 2.10 1.65
C ILE A 59 -1.49 2.86 1.51
N ASN A 60 -1.91 3.54 2.58
CA ASN A 60 -3.18 4.27 2.60
C ASN A 60 -3.24 5.35 1.52
N GLY A 61 -4.32 5.38 0.76
CA GLY A 61 -4.52 6.35 -0.32
C GLY A 61 -4.07 5.86 -1.69
N ALA A 62 -3.51 4.65 -1.78
CA ALA A 62 -3.10 4.09 -3.06
C ALA A 62 -4.30 3.83 -3.97
N VAL A 63 -4.16 4.24 -5.24
CA VAL A 63 -5.08 3.92 -6.33
C VAL A 63 -4.37 2.97 -7.27
N VAL A 64 -4.98 1.83 -7.57
CA VAL A 64 -4.42 0.82 -8.49
C VAL A 64 -5.31 0.74 -9.72
N MET A 65 -4.74 1.04 -10.88
CA MET A 65 -5.49 1.08 -12.14
C MET A 65 -5.80 -0.32 -12.66
N PRO A 66 -6.83 -0.49 -13.53
CA PRO A 66 -7.12 -1.77 -14.16
C PRO A 66 -5.88 -2.39 -14.83
N GLY A 67 -5.59 -3.64 -14.49
CA GLY A 67 -4.43 -4.37 -15.00
C GLY A 67 -3.09 -4.07 -14.33
N GLU A 68 -3.02 -3.07 -13.45
CA GLU A 68 -1.81 -2.73 -12.69
C GLU A 68 -1.54 -3.74 -11.56
N GLU A 69 -0.26 -4.06 -11.34
CA GLU A 69 0.20 -4.85 -10.21
C GLU A 69 0.70 -3.93 -9.09
N TYR A 70 0.22 -4.17 -7.88
CA TYR A 70 0.62 -3.45 -6.67
C TYR A 70 1.53 -4.32 -5.80
N SER A 71 2.64 -3.74 -5.32
CA SER A 71 3.58 -4.36 -4.38
C SER A 71 3.49 -3.67 -3.03
N ALA A 72 3.12 -4.42 -1.99
CA ALA A 72 3.06 -3.89 -0.63
C ALA A 72 4.46 -3.56 -0.08
N ASN A 73 5.48 -4.37 -0.43
CA ASN A 73 6.85 -4.10 -0.02
C ASN A 73 7.37 -2.80 -0.64
N ALA A 74 7.23 -2.64 -1.96
CA ALA A 74 7.69 -1.45 -2.67
C ALA A 74 6.99 -0.17 -2.18
N ALA A 75 5.72 -0.26 -1.78
CA ALA A 75 4.99 0.87 -1.23
C ALA A 75 5.50 1.32 0.15
N MET A 76 6.04 0.41 0.95
CA MET A 76 6.53 0.69 2.31
C MET A 76 8.02 1.02 2.37
N GLU A 77 8.81 0.60 1.36
CA GLU A 77 10.25 0.87 1.32
C GLU A 77 10.59 2.35 1.03
N PRO A 78 11.78 2.81 1.46
CA PRO A 78 12.77 2.12 2.30
C PRO A 78 12.38 2.16 3.79
N TYR A 79 12.69 1.08 4.51
CA TYR A 79 12.48 0.98 5.97
C TYR A 79 13.54 1.78 6.73
N THR A 80 13.35 3.08 6.85
CA THR A 80 14.27 4.01 7.51
C THR A 80 13.57 4.84 8.57
N THR A 81 14.35 5.46 9.45
CA THR A 81 13.81 6.37 10.47
C THR A 81 13.17 7.61 9.86
N GLU A 82 13.67 8.08 8.72
CA GLU A 82 13.11 9.22 7.98
C GLU A 82 11.70 8.90 7.45
N ASN A 83 11.44 7.63 7.12
CA ASN A 83 10.13 7.14 6.70
C ASN A 83 9.26 6.67 7.88
N GLY A 84 9.67 6.98 9.13
CA GLY A 84 8.90 6.69 10.34
C GLY A 84 9.09 5.30 10.92
N PHE A 85 9.98 4.48 10.35
CA PHE A 85 10.27 3.15 10.88
C PHE A 85 11.31 3.18 12.00
N THR A 86 11.29 2.16 12.85
CA THR A 86 12.21 1.97 13.98
C THR A 86 12.56 0.50 14.15
N GLU A 87 13.54 0.22 14.97
CA GLU A 87 13.86 -1.15 15.35
C GLU A 87 12.78 -1.75 16.25
N ALA A 88 12.34 -2.96 15.91
CA ALA A 88 11.41 -3.74 16.72
C ALA A 88 11.61 -5.23 16.45
N GLY A 89 10.98 -6.08 17.30
CA GLY A 89 11.06 -7.52 17.16
C GLY A 89 10.50 -8.02 15.83
N SER A 90 11.28 -8.82 15.13
CA SER A 90 10.89 -9.58 13.93
C SER A 90 11.32 -11.04 14.05
N TYR A 91 10.70 -11.90 13.24
CA TYR A 91 11.09 -13.32 13.20
C TYR A 91 12.09 -13.55 12.07
N GLU A 92 13.28 -14.01 12.43
CA GLU A 92 14.32 -14.40 11.48
C GLU A 92 14.93 -15.74 11.90
N ASN A 93 14.94 -16.71 10.98
CA ASN A 93 15.50 -18.06 11.19
C ASN A 93 15.00 -18.74 12.48
N GLY A 94 13.71 -18.58 12.81
CA GLY A 94 13.08 -19.17 13.98
C GLY A 94 13.43 -18.49 15.32
N LYS A 95 14.00 -17.29 15.28
CA LYS A 95 14.33 -16.48 16.46
C LYS A 95 13.72 -15.09 16.35
N VAL A 96 13.51 -14.47 17.50
CA VAL A 96 13.15 -13.05 17.55
C VAL A 96 14.43 -12.22 17.51
N VAL A 97 14.56 -11.34 16.53
CA VAL A 97 15.66 -10.39 16.37
C VAL A 97 15.11 -8.95 16.32
N GLN A 98 15.95 -7.98 16.63
CA GLN A 98 15.58 -6.56 16.41
C GLN A 98 15.96 -6.19 14.98
N SER A 99 15.00 -5.64 14.23
CA SER A 99 15.24 -5.16 12.88
C SER A 99 14.39 -3.94 12.57
N MET A 100 14.86 -3.10 11.64
CA MET A 100 14.07 -1.98 11.12
C MET A 100 12.77 -2.51 10.49
N GLY A 101 11.66 -1.87 10.81
CA GLY A 101 10.35 -2.29 10.29
C GLY A 101 9.77 -3.55 10.97
N GLY A 102 10.32 -4.02 12.12
CA GLY A 102 9.72 -5.17 12.82
C GLY A 102 8.23 -4.96 13.07
N GLY A 103 7.37 -5.87 12.56
CA GLY A 103 5.91 -5.78 12.63
C GLY A 103 5.19 -5.57 11.28
N ILE A 104 5.88 -5.11 10.22
CA ILE A 104 5.28 -4.79 8.90
C ILE A 104 4.58 -5.99 8.24
N CYS A 105 4.98 -7.21 8.53
CA CYS A 105 4.28 -8.40 8.03
C CYS A 105 2.81 -8.45 8.49
N GLN A 106 2.44 -7.78 9.58
CA GLN A 106 1.03 -7.66 9.95
C GLN A 106 0.29 -6.68 9.02
N VAL A 107 0.96 -5.65 8.51
CA VAL A 107 0.41 -4.72 7.51
C VAL A 107 0.09 -5.48 6.24
N SER A 108 1.08 -6.20 5.67
CA SER A 108 0.88 -7.00 4.46
C SER A 108 -0.15 -8.12 4.66
N THR A 109 -0.18 -8.77 5.82
CA THR A 109 -1.17 -9.82 6.12
C THR A 109 -2.59 -9.27 6.19
N THR A 110 -2.79 -8.11 6.81
CA THR A 110 -4.11 -7.49 6.90
C THR A 110 -4.59 -7.05 5.52
N LEU A 111 -3.71 -6.42 4.72
CA LEU A 111 -3.99 -6.06 3.34
C LEU A 111 -4.31 -7.31 2.48
N TYR A 112 -3.52 -8.39 2.60
CA TYR A 112 -3.74 -9.65 1.87
C TYR A 112 -5.15 -10.18 2.06
N ASN A 113 -5.65 -10.17 3.29
CA ASN A 113 -7.01 -10.64 3.57
C ASN A 113 -8.09 -9.72 3.00
N ALA A 114 -7.89 -8.40 3.00
CA ALA A 114 -8.79 -7.47 2.34
C ALA A 114 -8.79 -7.68 0.80
N VAL A 115 -7.61 -7.93 0.21
CA VAL A 115 -7.42 -8.25 -1.22
C VAL A 115 -8.16 -9.52 -1.62
N ILE A 116 -8.07 -10.59 -0.81
CA ILE A 116 -8.81 -11.85 -1.08
C ILE A 116 -10.33 -11.61 -1.00
N LEU A 117 -10.80 -10.87 -0.01
CA LEU A 117 -12.22 -10.57 0.15
C LEU A 117 -12.75 -9.67 -0.98
N ALA A 118 -11.89 -8.88 -1.60
CA ALA A 118 -12.18 -8.08 -2.79
C ALA A 118 -12.04 -8.88 -4.10
N GLU A 119 -11.76 -10.19 -4.04
CA GLU A 119 -11.59 -11.10 -5.18
C GLU A 119 -10.51 -10.64 -6.19
N LEU A 120 -9.50 -9.89 -5.72
CA LEU A 120 -8.39 -9.46 -6.57
C LEU A 120 -7.37 -10.58 -6.80
N GLU A 121 -6.69 -10.55 -7.93
CA GLU A 121 -5.70 -11.55 -8.33
C GLU A 121 -4.41 -11.39 -7.52
N VAL A 122 -4.13 -12.31 -6.58
CA VAL A 122 -2.87 -12.36 -5.84
C VAL A 122 -1.79 -12.98 -6.71
N THR A 123 -0.78 -12.20 -7.10
CA THR A 123 0.31 -12.64 -7.99
C THR A 123 1.54 -13.12 -7.22
N GLN A 124 1.75 -12.62 -6.00
CA GLN A 124 2.81 -13.08 -5.12
C GLN A 124 2.37 -13.04 -3.66
N ARG A 125 2.58 -14.15 -2.95
CA ARG A 125 2.38 -14.27 -1.50
C ARG A 125 3.18 -15.45 -0.96
N GLN A 126 3.89 -15.24 0.14
CA GLN A 126 4.56 -16.30 0.88
C GLN A 126 4.12 -16.30 2.35
N PRO A 127 3.96 -17.48 2.97
CA PRO A 127 3.67 -17.57 4.38
C PRO A 127 4.92 -17.28 5.24
N HIS A 128 4.69 -17.00 6.51
CA HIS A 128 5.77 -17.04 7.50
C HIS A 128 6.27 -18.46 7.69
N SER A 129 7.53 -18.59 8.13
CA SER A 129 8.11 -19.87 8.55
C SER A 129 7.59 -20.37 9.89
N MET A 130 6.93 -19.51 10.67
CA MET A 130 6.32 -19.78 11.97
C MET A 130 4.89 -19.27 11.98
N LEU A 131 4.04 -19.86 12.84
CA LEU A 131 2.68 -19.38 13.02
C LEU A 131 2.70 -17.98 13.65
N VAL A 132 1.87 -17.11 13.09
CA VAL A 132 1.54 -15.80 13.66
C VAL A 132 0.20 -15.90 14.40
N ASP A 133 -0.01 -15.04 15.39
CA ASP A 133 -1.18 -15.11 16.30
C ASP A 133 -2.32 -14.15 15.93
N TYR A 134 -2.06 -13.22 15.04
CA TYR A 134 -3.04 -12.17 14.64
C TYR A 134 -3.96 -12.59 13.47
N VAL A 135 -3.73 -13.75 12.85
CA VAL A 135 -4.63 -14.38 11.84
C VAL A 135 -4.65 -15.90 12.00
N LYS A 136 -5.64 -16.54 11.38
CA LYS A 136 -5.69 -18.02 11.30
C LYS A 136 -4.55 -18.55 10.44
N PRO A 137 -4.12 -19.81 10.65
CA PRO A 137 -3.12 -20.45 9.80
C PRO A 137 -3.46 -20.34 8.32
N SER A 138 -2.46 -20.13 7.49
CA SER A 138 -2.54 -19.94 6.03
C SER A 138 -3.18 -18.63 5.55
N MET A 139 -3.55 -17.73 6.45
CA MET A 139 -4.09 -16.39 6.11
C MET A 139 -3.04 -15.28 6.23
N ASP A 140 -1.80 -15.60 6.43
CA ASP A 140 -0.70 -14.66 6.58
C ASP A 140 0.02 -14.37 5.25
N ALA A 141 0.65 -13.21 5.14
CA ALA A 141 1.51 -12.82 4.03
C ALA A 141 2.77 -12.18 4.60
N ALA A 142 3.91 -12.85 4.45
CA ALA A 142 5.20 -12.38 4.95
C ALA A 142 5.87 -11.45 3.94
N ILE A 143 6.56 -10.42 4.44
CA ILE A 143 7.49 -9.58 3.68
C ILE A 143 8.89 -9.79 4.23
N ALA A 144 9.88 -10.01 3.35
CA ALA A 144 11.28 -10.11 3.72
C ALA A 144 12.19 -9.84 2.52
N GLY A 145 12.93 -8.73 2.55
CA GLY A 145 13.84 -8.33 1.49
C GLY A 145 13.20 -8.41 0.10
N ASP A 146 13.98 -8.75 -0.91
CA ASP A 146 13.50 -8.83 -2.30
C ASP A 146 12.82 -10.16 -2.66
N TYR A 147 12.75 -11.13 -1.71
CA TYR A 147 12.31 -12.50 -2.02
C TYR A 147 10.92 -12.86 -1.47
N LYS A 148 10.39 -12.08 -0.51
CA LYS A 148 9.01 -12.23 -0.02
C LYS A 148 8.28 -10.92 -0.11
N ASP A 149 7.19 -10.91 -0.83
CA ASP A 149 6.32 -9.77 -1.00
C ASP A 149 4.85 -10.21 -1.06
N LEU A 150 3.96 -9.29 -0.78
CA LEU A 150 2.57 -9.37 -1.18
C LEU A 150 2.39 -8.54 -2.44
N LYS A 151 2.10 -9.22 -3.55
CA LYS A 151 1.70 -8.55 -4.80
C LYS A 151 0.33 -9.03 -5.23
N PHE A 152 -0.43 -8.11 -5.78
CA PHE A 152 -1.73 -8.41 -6.36
C PHE A 152 -1.98 -7.48 -7.54
N LYS A 153 -2.83 -7.93 -8.44
CA LYS A 153 -3.21 -7.19 -9.64
C LYS A 153 -4.66 -6.75 -9.52
N ASN A 154 -4.95 -5.52 -9.93
CA ASN A 154 -6.32 -5.11 -10.15
C ASN A 154 -6.84 -5.78 -11.44
N ASN A 155 -7.57 -6.88 -11.27
CA ASN A 155 -8.20 -7.64 -12.35
C ASN A 155 -9.62 -7.16 -12.67
N THR A 156 -10.04 -6.00 -12.12
CA THR A 156 -11.33 -5.37 -12.44
C THR A 156 -11.19 -4.40 -13.62
N GLU A 157 -12.31 -3.89 -14.12
CA GLU A 157 -12.35 -2.94 -15.22
C GLU A 157 -12.25 -1.47 -14.77
N THR A 158 -12.27 -1.21 -13.45
CA THR A 158 -12.24 0.12 -12.85
C THR A 158 -11.09 0.26 -11.85
N PRO A 159 -10.64 1.48 -11.54
CA PRO A 159 -9.67 1.68 -10.48
C PRO A 159 -10.19 1.18 -9.13
N ILE A 160 -9.27 0.72 -8.29
CA ILE A 160 -9.53 0.45 -6.87
C ILE A 160 -8.75 1.43 -6.00
N TYR A 161 -9.28 1.69 -4.81
CA TYR A 161 -8.66 2.55 -3.79
C TYR A 161 -8.44 1.75 -2.52
N ILE A 162 -7.26 1.92 -1.91
CA ILE A 162 -6.88 1.25 -0.68
C ILE A 162 -6.94 2.24 0.47
N GLU A 163 -7.82 2.02 1.42
CA GLU A 163 -7.85 2.73 2.69
C GLU A 163 -7.23 1.87 3.78
N GLY A 164 -6.29 2.44 4.53
CA GLY A 164 -5.67 1.80 5.69
C GLY A 164 -5.65 2.73 6.89
N TYR A 165 -6.07 2.24 8.06
CA TYR A 165 -6.01 3.02 9.30
C TYR A 165 -5.87 2.13 10.54
N ILE A 166 -5.47 2.75 11.65
CA ILE A 166 -5.42 2.12 12.96
C ILE A 166 -6.33 2.89 13.91
N SER A 167 -7.20 2.16 14.60
CA SER A 167 -8.10 2.71 15.62
C SER A 167 -8.28 1.74 16.78
N GLY A 168 -8.04 2.21 18.00
CA GLY A 168 -8.19 1.39 19.21
C GLY A 168 -7.32 0.13 19.21
N GLY A 169 -6.14 0.18 18.59
CA GLY A 169 -5.23 -0.97 18.46
C GLY A 169 -5.62 -1.97 17.36
N ASN A 170 -6.59 -1.64 16.52
CA ASN A 170 -7.01 -2.44 15.39
C ASN A 170 -6.49 -1.80 14.10
N LEU A 171 -5.72 -2.55 13.34
CA LEU A 171 -5.32 -2.24 11.97
C LEU A 171 -6.41 -2.73 11.03
N THR A 172 -6.92 -1.85 10.18
CA THR A 172 -7.96 -2.18 9.17
C THR A 172 -7.49 -1.73 7.79
N PHE A 173 -7.69 -2.60 6.80
CA PHE A 173 -7.63 -2.23 5.39
C PHE A 173 -8.99 -2.47 4.75
N THR A 174 -9.39 -1.53 3.90
CA THR A 174 -10.59 -1.61 3.06
C THR A 174 -10.20 -1.33 1.60
N ILE A 175 -10.65 -2.19 0.71
CA ILE A 175 -10.54 -2.02 -0.74
C ILE A 175 -11.87 -1.49 -1.24
N TYR A 176 -11.85 -0.35 -1.88
CA TYR A 176 -13.01 0.24 -2.56
C TYR A 176 -12.83 0.14 -4.08
N GLY A 177 -13.94 0.03 -4.79
CA GLY A 177 -13.96 -0.05 -6.25
C GLY A 177 -15.38 0.04 -6.78
N LYS A 178 -15.67 -0.74 -7.81
CA LYS A 178 -17.01 -0.88 -8.40
C LYS A 178 -17.34 -2.36 -8.47
N GLU A 179 -18.50 -2.75 -7.88
CA GLU A 179 -19.10 -4.08 -8.08
C GLU A 179 -19.62 -4.30 -9.52
#